data_7fc17038919ad06220951516dbe90496
#
_entry.id   7fc17038919ad06220951516dbe90496
#
_cell.length_a   1.000
_cell.length_b   1.000
_cell.length_c   1.000
_cell.angle_alpha   90.00
_cell.angle_beta   90.00
_cell.angle_gamma   90.00
#
_symmetry.space_group_name_H-M   'P 1'
#
loop_
_entity.id
_entity.type
_entity.pdbx_description
1 polymer ?
#
loop_
_entity_poly.entity_id
_entity_poly.type
_entity_poly.pdbx_seq_one_letter_code
_entity_poly.pdbx_strand_id
1 'polypeptide(L)'
;MPNTPIIAVSELTKKFGRKIILSDISLEINSGDSIAFIGRNGCGKSTFLKILAGFLPFERGSVAHNGKLKFGYVPERFPAMNLTARDYIIQIAMVSGLQKSEAEKRSSQLFEALFMQDMVETPIRYLSKGTIQKVAVVQAFLTTPDVLLLDEPISGQDMASQLVFIEMVNCLNREHGVTILCSCHEDYMVKAISKRVYEISSGRLCQIEQTENFEADNLHKLLFVKKLGSEINDTSEIPQPVHDASVKLELLEGREAAVYVASSESDKVIREMLSANFELKGLNNERLI
;
A
#
# COMPACT_ATOMS: atom_id res chain seq x y z
N MET A 1 28.38 -14.92 -0.93
CA MET A 1 28.65 -14.34 0.40
C MET A 1 27.34 -14.38 1.18
N PRO A 2 27.31 -14.69 2.48
CA PRO A 2 26.06 -14.58 3.24
C PRO A 2 25.56 -13.15 3.13
N ASN A 3 24.29 -13.00 2.79
CA ASN A 3 23.66 -11.69 2.59
C ASN A 3 23.52 -11.04 3.98
N THR A 4 24.35 -10.05 4.30
CA THR A 4 24.28 -9.34 5.59
C THR A 4 22.97 -8.56 5.61
N PRO A 5 22.11 -8.77 6.62
CA PRO A 5 20.83 -8.07 6.69
C PRO A 5 21.04 -6.55 6.79
N ILE A 6 20.16 -5.77 6.16
CA ILE A 6 20.21 -4.30 6.28
C ILE A 6 19.67 -3.82 7.62
N ILE A 7 18.74 -4.59 8.23
CA ILE A 7 18.24 -4.37 9.59
C ILE A 7 18.24 -5.72 10.31
N ALA A 8 18.89 -5.79 11.48
CA ALA A 8 18.88 -6.94 12.37
C ALA A 8 18.25 -6.57 13.71
N VAL A 9 17.21 -7.30 14.10
CA VAL A 9 16.52 -7.16 15.39
C VAL A 9 16.81 -8.37 16.24
N SER A 10 17.19 -8.17 17.49
CA SER A 10 17.49 -9.26 18.43
C SER A 10 16.84 -9.00 19.78
N GLU A 11 16.00 -9.94 20.23
CA GLU A 11 15.34 -9.98 21.57
C GLU A 11 14.62 -8.67 21.95
N LEU A 12 14.06 -7.98 20.94
CA LEU A 12 13.43 -6.67 21.11
C LEU A 12 12.21 -6.75 22.02
N THR A 13 12.20 -5.92 23.08
CA THR A 13 11.05 -5.76 23.97
C THR A 13 10.67 -4.30 24.10
N LYS A 14 9.38 -4.00 23.86
CA LYS A 14 8.79 -2.66 23.98
C LYS A 14 7.64 -2.65 24.99
N LYS A 15 7.64 -1.62 25.86
CA LYS A 15 6.59 -1.38 26.85
C LYS A 15 6.05 0.05 26.75
N PHE A 16 4.79 0.24 27.12
CA PHE A 16 4.22 1.53 27.47
C PHE A 16 3.72 1.47 28.92
N GLY A 17 4.40 2.15 29.81
CA GLY A 17 4.20 2.00 31.26
C GLY A 17 4.41 0.55 31.70
N ARG A 18 3.38 -0.09 32.25
CA ARG A 18 3.45 -1.50 32.69
C ARG A 18 3.05 -2.50 31.60
N LYS A 19 2.47 -2.03 30.48
CA LYS A 19 1.97 -2.90 29.43
C LYS A 19 3.07 -3.26 28.43
N ILE A 20 3.37 -4.55 28.28
CA ILE A 20 4.25 -5.06 27.22
C ILE A 20 3.48 -5.04 25.91
N ILE A 21 4.04 -4.44 24.88
CA ILE A 21 3.47 -4.37 23.54
C ILE A 21 4.18 -5.34 22.58
N LEU A 22 5.52 -5.39 22.67
CA LEU A 22 6.35 -6.33 21.92
C LEU A 22 7.26 -7.05 22.91
N SER A 23 7.44 -8.35 22.74
CA SER A 23 8.19 -9.20 23.66
C SER A 23 9.07 -10.16 22.89
N ASP A 24 10.39 -10.02 23.07
CA ASP A 24 11.38 -10.97 22.59
C ASP A 24 11.30 -11.19 21.06
N ILE A 25 11.23 -10.10 20.30
CA ILE A 25 11.17 -10.16 18.84
C ILE A 25 12.58 -10.20 18.26
N SER A 26 12.84 -11.20 17.42
CA SER A 26 14.03 -11.31 16.59
C SER A 26 13.65 -11.45 15.13
N LEU A 27 14.31 -10.67 14.25
CA LEU A 27 14.01 -10.63 12.82
C LEU A 27 15.21 -10.11 12.03
N GLU A 28 15.51 -10.76 10.92
CA GLU A 28 16.47 -10.28 9.93
C GLU A 28 15.72 -9.80 8.68
N ILE A 29 16.08 -8.59 8.22
CA ILE A 29 15.52 -7.94 7.05
C ILE A 29 16.66 -7.69 6.07
N ASN A 30 16.56 -8.26 4.88
CA ASN A 30 17.55 -8.10 3.81
C ASN A 30 17.17 -6.95 2.88
N SER A 31 18.16 -6.46 2.13
CA SER A 31 17.90 -5.46 1.07
C SER A 31 16.95 -6.04 0.03
N GLY A 32 15.91 -5.26 -0.34
CA GLY A 32 14.88 -5.67 -1.30
C GLY A 32 13.84 -6.64 -0.75
N ASP A 33 13.87 -6.96 0.55
CA ASP A 33 12.77 -7.68 1.18
C ASP A 33 11.45 -6.88 1.09
N SER A 34 10.34 -7.61 0.94
CA SER A 34 9.00 -7.04 1.07
C SER A 34 8.24 -7.82 2.13
N ILE A 35 7.97 -7.17 3.28
CA ILE A 35 7.46 -7.80 4.49
C ILE A 35 6.18 -7.09 4.95
N ALA A 36 5.11 -7.86 5.17
CA ALA A 36 3.92 -7.37 5.84
C ALA A 36 3.86 -7.84 7.29
N PHE A 37 3.45 -6.93 8.17
CA PHE A 37 3.12 -7.18 9.56
C PHE A 37 1.61 -7.08 9.72
N ILE A 38 0.96 -8.19 10.04
CA ILE A 38 -0.48 -8.29 10.26
C ILE A 38 -0.78 -8.50 11.74
N GLY A 39 -2.06 -8.42 12.10
CA GLY A 39 -2.54 -8.62 13.47
C GLY A 39 -3.59 -7.59 13.88
N ARG A 40 -4.23 -7.81 15.03
CA ARG A 40 -5.33 -6.96 15.52
C ARG A 40 -4.88 -5.50 15.75
N ASN A 41 -5.86 -4.58 15.74
CA ASN A 41 -5.59 -3.19 16.10
C ASN A 41 -5.01 -3.08 17.51
N GLY A 42 -3.94 -2.27 17.64
CA GLY A 42 -3.25 -2.08 18.91
C GLY A 42 -2.31 -3.23 19.33
N CYS A 43 -2.05 -4.24 18.49
CA CYS A 43 -1.09 -5.31 18.79
C CYS A 43 0.39 -4.88 18.72
N GLY A 44 0.69 -3.71 18.13
CA GLY A 44 2.05 -3.17 18.09
C GLY A 44 2.68 -3.01 16.70
N LYS A 45 1.94 -3.21 15.60
CA LYS A 45 2.46 -3.07 14.22
C LYS A 45 3.14 -1.72 13.97
N SER A 46 2.41 -0.62 14.14
CA SER A 46 2.94 0.74 13.98
C SER A 46 4.08 1.05 14.95
N THR A 47 4.02 0.48 16.17
CA THR A 47 5.09 0.58 17.17
C THR A 47 6.37 -0.08 16.66
N PHE A 48 6.24 -1.28 16.09
CA PHE A 48 7.36 -2.03 15.55
C PHE A 48 8.00 -1.32 14.35
N LEU A 49 7.20 -0.86 13.37
CA LEU A 49 7.71 -0.07 12.25
C LEU A 49 8.49 1.17 12.70
N LYS A 50 7.96 1.91 13.69
CA LYS A 50 8.64 3.11 14.23
C LYS A 50 9.95 2.77 14.93
N ILE A 51 10.02 1.63 15.62
CA ILE A 51 11.25 1.16 16.26
C ILE A 51 12.30 0.79 15.21
N LEU A 52 11.89 0.07 14.14
CA LEU A 52 12.79 -0.30 13.04
C LEU A 52 13.44 0.92 12.36
N ALA A 53 12.72 2.04 12.27
CA ALA A 53 13.24 3.30 11.73
C ALA A 53 14.03 4.15 12.76
N GLY A 54 14.08 3.73 14.01
CA GLY A 54 14.70 4.53 15.08
C GLY A 54 13.85 5.71 15.57
N PHE A 55 12.55 5.79 15.17
CA PHE A 55 11.65 6.87 15.59
C PHE A 55 11.11 6.67 17.02
N LEU A 56 11.21 5.45 17.55
CA LEU A 56 10.71 5.11 18.89
C LEU A 56 11.74 4.26 19.65
N PRO A 57 12.09 4.63 20.90
CA PRO A 57 12.98 3.82 21.74
C PRO A 57 12.28 2.55 22.25
N PHE A 58 13.09 1.59 22.67
CA PHE A 58 12.66 0.31 23.24
C PHE A 58 13.43 0.02 24.55
N GLU A 59 12.96 -0.96 25.33
CA GLU A 59 13.49 -1.21 26.67
C GLU A 59 14.56 -2.29 26.72
N ARG A 60 14.51 -3.31 25.80
CA ARG A 60 15.48 -4.43 25.78
C ARG A 60 15.72 -4.89 24.35
N GLY A 61 16.84 -5.56 24.14
CA GLY A 61 17.24 -6.09 22.83
C GLY A 61 18.08 -5.09 22.03
N SER A 62 18.17 -5.31 20.74
CA SER A 62 18.90 -4.43 19.81
C SER A 62 18.22 -4.32 18.47
N VAL A 63 18.41 -3.18 17.81
CA VAL A 63 18.10 -2.97 16.38
C VAL A 63 19.37 -2.39 15.75
N ALA A 64 19.97 -3.15 14.86
CA ALA A 64 21.20 -2.76 14.16
C ALA A 64 20.88 -2.49 12.69
N HIS A 65 21.37 -1.36 12.17
CA HIS A 65 21.31 -1.00 10.76
C HIS A 65 22.68 -1.22 10.12
N ASN A 66 22.71 -1.87 8.96
CA ASN A 66 23.94 -2.02 8.20
C ASN A 66 24.16 -0.76 7.35
N GLY A 67 24.88 0.20 7.91
CA GLY A 67 25.13 1.51 7.32
C GLY A 67 24.06 2.56 7.64
N LYS A 68 24.12 3.67 6.92
CA LYS A 68 23.15 4.79 7.08
C LYS A 68 22.01 4.60 6.10
N LEU A 69 20.85 4.17 6.58
CA LEU A 69 19.66 3.94 5.78
C LEU A 69 18.81 5.21 5.66
N LYS A 70 18.26 5.45 4.46
CA LYS A 70 17.24 6.46 4.22
C LYS A 70 15.87 5.81 4.32
N PHE A 71 15.02 6.33 5.20
CA PHE A 71 13.66 5.84 5.38
C PHE A 71 12.65 6.74 4.69
N GLY A 72 11.76 6.15 3.87
CA GLY A 72 10.48 6.74 3.52
C GLY A 72 9.42 6.26 4.51
N TYR A 73 8.48 7.11 4.90
CA TYR A 73 7.45 6.72 5.85
C TYR A 73 6.08 7.27 5.47
N VAL A 74 5.13 6.37 5.28
CA VAL A 74 3.71 6.68 5.12
C VAL A 74 3.02 6.31 6.44
N PRO A 75 2.66 7.28 7.30
CA PRO A 75 2.03 7.02 8.59
C PRO A 75 0.54 6.70 8.45
N GLU A 76 -0.02 5.94 9.39
CA GLU A 76 -1.48 5.70 9.51
C GLU A 76 -2.28 7.00 9.57
N ARG A 77 -1.72 8.02 10.23
CA ARG A 77 -2.33 9.36 10.37
C ARG A 77 -1.34 10.43 9.99
N PHE A 78 -1.72 11.18 8.99
CA PHE A 78 -0.96 12.34 8.56
C PHE A 78 -1.57 13.61 9.19
N PRO A 79 -0.75 14.55 9.71
CA PRO A 79 -1.26 15.70 10.43
C PRO A 79 -1.98 16.68 9.50
N ALA A 80 -3.11 17.20 9.98
CA ALA A 80 -3.79 18.32 9.34
C ALA A 80 -2.98 19.61 9.56
N MET A 81 -2.75 20.38 8.48
CA MET A 81 -2.00 21.63 8.55
C MET A 81 -2.55 22.70 7.58
N ASN A 82 -2.14 23.96 7.78
CA ASN A 82 -2.64 25.09 7.01
C ASN A 82 -1.92 25.26 5.65
N LEU A 83 -0.85 24.51 5.41
CA LEU A 83 -0.16 24.51 4.12
C LEU A 83 -0.98 23.77 3.08
N THR A 84 -0.91 24.23 1.82
CA THR A 84 -1.44 23.45 0.68
C THR A 84 -0.63 22.15 0.51
N ALA A 85 -1.23 21.15 -0.14
CA ALA A 85 -0.49 19.92 -0.45
C ALA A 85 0.77 20.22 -1.27
N ARG A 86 0.68 21.11 -2.27
CA ARG A 86 1.80 21.55 -3.10
C ARG A 86 2.91 22.19 -2.25
N ASP A 87 2.58 23.22 -1.48
CA ASP A 87 3.59 23.94 -0.70
C ASP A 87 4.30 23.03 0.29
N TYR A 88 3.54 22.20 0.98
CA TYR A 88 4.11 21.22 1.91
C TYR A 88 5.09 20.28 1.21
N ILE A 89 4.69 19.66 0.11
CA ILE A 89 5.51 18.69 -0.62
C ILE A 89 6.77 19.32 -1.20
N ILE A 90 6.68 20.54 -1.77
CA ILE A 90 7.85 21.25 -2.29
C ILE A 90 8.82 21.58 -1.15
N GLN A 91 8.33 22.06 0.02
CA GLN A 91 9.19 22.36 1.16
C GLN A 91 9.90 21.10 1.68
N ILE A 92 9.20 19.99 1.83
CA ILE A 92 9.81 18.73 2.27
C ILE A 92 10.83 18.20 1.25
N ALA A 93 10.55 18.32 -0.05
CA ALA A 93 11.48 17.93 -1.09
C ALA A 93 12.79 18.75 -1.01
N MET A 94 12.68 20.05 -0.81
CA MET A 94 13.86 20.94 -0.65
C MET A 94 14.65 20.62 0.63
N VAL A 95 13.98 20.34 1.75
CA VAL A 95 14.64 19.88 3.00
C VAL A 95 15.35 18.55 2.78
N SER A 96 14.82 17.69 1.90
CA SER A 96 15.43 16.41 1.52
C SER A 96 16.59 16.56 0.52
N GLY A 97 16.93 17.80 0.11
CA GLY A 97 18.06 18.11 -0.76
C GLY A 97 17.72 18.21 -2.25
N LEU A 98 16.46 18.14 -2.65
CA LEU A 98 16.04 18.35 -4.04
C LEU A 98 16.08 19.87 -4.40
N GLN A 99 16.45 20.17 -5.63
CA GLN A 99 16.28 21.52 -6.15
C GLN A 99 14.79 21.80 -6.39
N LYS A 100 14.39 23.09 -6.27
CA LYS A 100 12.97 23.48 -6.37
C LYS A 100 12.33 23.02 -7.68
N SER A 101 13.00 23.20 -8.81
CA SER A 101 12.49 22.79 -10.13
C SER A 101 12.28 21.28 -10.25
N GLU A 102 13.16 20.48 -9.65
CA GLU A 102 13.03 19.03 -9.61
C GLU A 102 11.92 18.60 -8.63
N ALA A 103 11.81 19.27 -7.49
CA ALA A 103 10.73 19.05 -6.52
C ALA A 103 9.36 19.32 -7.17
N GLU A 104 9.20 20.42 -7.90
CA GLU A 104 7.98 20.76 -8.63
C GLU A 104 7.63 19.70 -9.70
N LYS A 105 8.62 19.26 -10.48
CA LYS A 105 8.42 18.23 -11.50
C LYS A 105 7.99 16.90 -10.90
N ARG A 106 8.73 16.38 -9.90
CA ARG A 106 8.43 15.09 -9.27
C ARG A 106 7.10 15.11 -8.53
N SER A 107 6.82 16.18 -7.77
CA SER A 107 5.56 16.31 -7.06
C SER A 107 4.36 16.36 -8.00
N SER A 108 4.47 17.09 -9.14
CA SER A 108 3.40 17.14 -10.14
C SER A 108 3.09 15.75 -10.71
N GLN A 109 4.11 14.96 -11.05
CA GLN A 109 3.95 13.60 -11.55
C GLN A 109 3.27 12.68 -10.51
N LEU A 110 3.68 12.77 -9.24
CA LEU A 110 3.09 11.98 -8.16
C LEU A 110 1.64 12.38 -7.85
N PHE A 111 1.34 13.69 -7.87
CA PHE A 111 -0.03 14.18 -7.70
C PHE A 111 -0.94 13.72 -8.84
N GLU A 112 -0.44 13.73 -10.08
CA GLU A 112 -1.17 13.24 -11.24
C GLU A 112 -1.44 11.74 -11.13
N ALA A 113 -0.43 10.94 -10.82
CA ALA A 113 -0.56 9.50 -10.64
C ALA A 113 -1.59 9.11 -9.57
N LEU A 114 -1.74 9.92 -8.51
CA LEU A 114 -2.68 9.69 -7.42
C LEU A 114 -4.01 10.46 -7.56
N PHE A 115 -4.30 11.00 -8.75
CA PHE A 115 -5.55 11.74 -9.06
C PHE A 115 -5.81 12.91 -8.10
N MET A 116 -4.78 13.74 -7.84
CA MET A 116 -4.84 14.84 -6.88
C MET A 116 -4.78 16.23 -7.53
N GLN A 117 -4.76 16.34 -8.85
CA GLN A 117 -4.47 17.60 -9.59
C GLN A 117 -5.35 18.77 -9.12
N ASP A 118 -6.63 18.52 -8.91
CA ASP A 118 -7.61 19.55 -8.52
C ASP A 118 -7.56 19.92 -7.02
N MET A 119 -6.75 19.20 -6.24
CA MET A 119 -6.72 19.32 -4.77
C MET A 119 -5.39 19.87 -4.23
N VAL A 120 -4.38 20.04 -5.10
CA VAL A 120 -3.01 20.40 -4.68
C VAL A 120 -2.91 21.79 -4.05
N GLU A 121 -3.81 22.71 -4.41
CA GLU A 121 -3.87 24.06 -3.84
C GLU A 121 -4.78 24.17 -2.60
N THR A 122 -5.41 23.05 -2.21
CA THR A 122 -6.25 23.02 -1.01
C THR A 122 -5.36 22.80 0.22
N PRO A 123 -5.56 23.59 1.31
CA PRO A 123 -4.89 23.34 2.57
C PRO A 123 -5.19 21.93 3.11
N ILE A 124 -4.15 21.23 3.56
CA ILE A 124 -4.22 19.81 3.96
C ILE A 124 -5.33 19.55 4.98
N ARG A 125 -5.59 20.49 5.91
CA ARG A 125 -6.65 20.38 6.91
C ARG A 125 -8.08 20.29 6.34
N TYR A 126 -8.29 20.68 5.09
CA TYR A 126 -9.60 20.65 4.44
C TYR A 126 -9.76 19.47 3.47
N LEU A 127 -8.72 18.69 3.29
CA LEU A 127 -8.76 17.48 2.47
C LEU A 127 -9.50 16.33 3.19
N SER A 128 -10.07 15.42 2.42
CA SER A 128 -10.61 14.16 2.97
C SER A 128 -9.51 13.30 3.59
N LYS A 129 -9.87 12.36 4.47
CA LYS A 129 -8.91 11.43 5.07
C LYS A 129 -8.08 10.71 4.01
N GLY A 130 -8.73 10.19 2.97
CA GLY A 130 -8.04 9.48 1.87
C GLY A 130 -7.11 10.40 1.08
N THR A 131 -7.52 11.65 0.81
CA THR A 131 -6.67 12.63 0.11
C THR A 131 -5.47 13.06 0.97
N ILE A 132 -5.66 13.21 2.29
CA ILE A 132 -4.56 13.47 3.22
C ILE A 132 -3.55 12.30 3.20
N GLN A 133 -4.04 11.06 3.13
CA GLN A 133 -3.17 9.89 3.05
C GLN A 133 -2.37 9.86 1.74
N LYS A 134 -2.96 10.29 0.62
CA LYS A 134 -2.23 10.45 -0.65
C LYS A 134 -1.09 11.49 -0.54
N VAL A 135 -1.26 12.57 0.23
CA VAL A 135 -0.16 13.53 0.51
C VAL A 135 1.00 12.84 1.22
N ALA A 136 0.72 11.98 2.19
CA ALA A 136 1.75 11.19 2.88
C ALA A 136 2.48 10.24 1.92
N VAL A 137 1.75 9.63 0.98
CA VAL A 137 2.36 8.80 -0.09
C VAL A 137 3.28 9.65 -0.95
N VAL A 138 2.80 10.79 -1.50
CA VAL A 138 3.63 11.69 -2.31
C VAL A 138 4.91 12.06 -1.57
N GLN A 139 4.82 12.43 -0.28
CA GLN A 139 6.00 12.73 0.54
C GLN A 139 7.01 11.58 0.57
N ALA A 140 6.55 10.36 0.80
CA ALA A 140 7.43 9.20 0.95
C ALA A 140 8.10 8.78 -0.37
N PHE A 141 7.51 9.14 -1.52
CA PHE A 141 7.97 8.81 -2.87
C PHE A 141 8.76 9.95 -3.55
N LEU A 142 8.90 11.11 -2.92
CA LEU A 142 9.70 12.23 -3.47
C LEU A 142 11.15 11.87 -3.76
N THR A 143 11.72 11.02 -2.92
CA THR A 143 13.06 10.47 -3.08
C THR A 143 13.00 8.96 -3.02
N THR A 144 13.97 8.27 -3.62
CA THR A 144 14.06 6.81 -3.49
C THR A 144 14.70 6.47 -2.14
N PRO A 145 13.96 5.88 -1.20
CA PRO A 145 14.51 5.45 0.09
C PRO A 145 15.22 4.10 -0.04
N ASP A 146 16.03 3.74 0.97
CA ASP A 146 16.54 2.37 1.11
C ASP A 146 15.48 1.44 1.72
N VAL A 147 14.66 2.00 2.63
CA VAL A 147 13.55 1.30 3.29
C VAL A 147 12.30 2.17 3.26
N LEU A 148 11.19 1.63 2.76
CA LEU A 148 9.88 2.26 2.76
C LEU A 148 9.00 1.62 3.83
N LEU A 149 8.57 2.42 4.79
CA LEU A 149 7.67 2.03 5.86
C LEU A 149 6.25 2.47 5.53
N LEU A 150 5.32 1.54 5.54
CA LEU A 150 3.92 1.73 5.19
C LEU A 150 3.04 1.35 6.39
N ASP A 151 2.45 2.33 7.05
CA ASP A 151 1.61 2.12 8.24
C ASP A 151 0.14 2.40 7.87
N GLU A 152 -0.63 1.35 7.54
CA GLU A 152 -2.01 1.41 7.05
C GLU A 152 -2.18 2.39 5.86
N PRO A 153 -1.37 2.27 4.80
CA PRO A 153 -1.16 3.35 3.82
C PRO A 153 -2.36 3.65 2.93
N ILE A 154 -3.28 2.68 2.74
CA ILE A 154 -4.43 2.81 1.81
C ILE A 154 -5.73 3.18 2.51
N SER A 155 -5.70 3.40 3.83
CA SER A 155 -6.91 3.67 4.63
C SER A 155 -7.68 4.91 4.12
N GLY A 156 -8.93 4.70 3.72
CA GLY A 156 -9.84 5.76 3.24
C GLY A 156 -9.57 6.26 1.82
N GLN A 157 -8.69 5.59 1.06
CA GLN A 157 -8.49 5.86 -0.36
C GLN A 157 -9.51 5.07 -1.22
N ASP A 158 -9.85 5.64 -2.38
CA ASP A 158 -10.59 4.92 -3.42
C ASP A 158 -9.73 3.82 -4.05
N MET A 159 -10.39 2.82 -4.66
CA MET A 159 -9.69 1.65 -5.17
C MET A 159 -8.72 1.98 -6.31
N ALA A 160 -9.04 2.91 -7.20
CA ALA A 160 -8.14 3.29 -8.28
C ALA A 160 -6.81 3.80 -7.71
N SER A 161 -6.88 4.65 -6.67
CA SER A 161 -5.71 5.14 -5.96
C SER A 161 -4.95 4.05 -5.22
N GLN A 162 -5.66 3.07 -4.64
CA GLN A 162 -5.05 1.93 -3.97
C GLN A 162 -4.24 1.06 -4.94
N LEU A 163 -4.78 0.78 -6.13
CA LEU A 163 -4.10 0.00 -7.17
C LEU A 163 -2.85 0.71 -7.69
N VAL A 164 -2.96 2.01 -7.97
CA VAL A 164 -1.80 2.84 -8.35
C VAL A 164 -0.73 2.80 -7.27
N PHE A 165 -1.13 2.96 -6.00
CA PHE A 165 -0.20 2.90 -4.88
C PHE A 165 0.53 1.54 -4.79
N ILE A 166 -0.20 0.42 -4.93
CA ILE A 166 0.38 -0.93 -4.91
C ILE A 166 1.42 -1.06 -6.02
N GLU A 167 1.11 -0.62 -7.25
CA GLU A 167 2.06 -0.70 -8.36
C GLU A 167 3.28 0.20 -8.15
N MET A 168 3.09 1.41 -7.61
CA MET A 168 4.22 2.28 -7.24
C MET A 168 5.16 1.62 -6.22
N VAL A 169 4.61 0.94 -5.21
CA VAL A 169 5.40 0.20 -4.20
C VAL A 169 6.15 -0.96 -4.84
N ASN A 170 5.47 -1.74 -5.69
CA ASN A 170 6.08 -2.87 -6.40
C ASN A 170 7.18 -2.43 -7.36
N CYS A 171 6.98 -1.32 -8.08
CA CYS A 171 7.99 -0.72 -8.94
C CYS A 171 9.25 -0.33 -8.13
N LEU A 172 9.09 0.35 -6.98
CA LEU A 172 10.22 0.69 -6.11
C LEU A 172 10.98 -0.57 -5.62
N ASN A 173 10.25 -1.62 -5.23
CA ASN A 173 10.89 -2.86 -4.80
C ASN A 173 11.61 -3.56 -5.95
N ARG A 174 10.92 -3.76 -7.09
CA ARG A 174 11.43 -4.52 -8.23
C ARG A 174 12.57 -3.81 -8.97
N GLU A 175 12.42 -2.50 -9.23
CA GLU A 175 13.33 -1.76 -10.11
C GLU A 175 14.46 -1.06 -9.34
N HIS A 176 14.21 -0.67 -8.10
CA HIS A 176 15.17 0.08 -7.28
C HIS A 176 15.67 -0.70 -6.06
N GLY A 177 15.19 -1.93 -5.83
CA GLY A 177 15.62 -2.76 -4.70
C GLY A 177 15.24 -2.19 -3.34
N VAL A 178 14.24 -1.29 -3.28
CA VAL A 178 13.77 -0.68 -2.03
C VAL A 178 13.16 -1.77 -1.14
N THR A 179 13.58 -1.82 0.12
CA THR A 179 12.99 -2.72 1.10
C THR A 179 11.65 -2.18 1.58
N ILE A 180 10.60 -3.01 1.54
CA ILE A 180 9.24 -2.63 1.91
C ILE A 180 8.86 -3.27 3.23
N LEU A 181 8.46 -2.46 4.21
CA LEU A 181 7.93 -2.91 5.50
C LEU A 181 6.54 -2.31 5.71
N CYS A 182 5.51 -3.14 5.67
CA CYS A 182 4.13 -2.70 5.68
C CYS A 182 3.36 -3.22 6.89
N SER A 183 2.57 -2.37 7.53
CA SER A 183 1.45 -2.80 8.37
C SER A 183 0.15 -2.62 7.60
N CYS A 184 -0.65 -3.67 7.51
CA CYS A 184 -1.86 -3.66 6.72
C CYS A 184 -2.87 -4.66 7.26
N HIS A 185 -4.17 -4.42 7.02
CA HIS A 185 -5.27 -5.33 7.36
C HIS A 185 -5.89 -5.96 6.12
N GLU A 186 -5.74 -5.33 4.97
CA GLU A 186 -6.35 -5.76 3.72
C GLU A 186 -5.54 -6.90 3.10
N ASP A 187 -6.11 -8.10 3.09
CA ASP A 187 -5.45 -9.33 2.59
C ASP A 187 -4.95 -9.18 1.15
N TYR A 188 -5.72 -8.50 0.28
CA TYR A 188 -5.33 -8.29 -1.11
C TYR A 188 -4.05 -7.45 -1.22
N MET A 189 -3.91 -6.40 -0.38
CA MET A 189 -2.71 -5.58 -0.36
C MET A 189 -1.51 -6.36 0.19
N VAL A 190 -1.70 -7.10 1.28
CA VAL A 190 -0.65 -7.96 1.85
C VAL A 190 -0.13 -8.93 0.78
N LYS A 191 -1.03 -9.60 0.05
CA LYS A 191 -0.67 -10.51 -1.03
C LYS A 191 0.02 -9.81 -2.21
N ALA A 192 -0.43 -8.60 -2.57
CA ALA A 192 0.07 -7.89 -3.73
C ALA A 192 1.48 -7.31 -3.54
N ILE A 193 1.86 -6.92 -2.31
CA ILE A 193 3.14 -6.23 -2.08
C ILE A 193 4.16 -7.01 -1.25
N SER A 194 3.78 -8.08 -0.53
CA SER A 194 4.70 -8.73 0.41
C SER A 194 5.03 -10.17 0.02
N LYS A 195 6.32 -10.50 0.12
CA LYS A 195 6.86 -11.85 -0.06
C LYS A 195 6.96 -12.63 1.25
N ARG A 196 7.00 -11.93 2.39
CA ARG A 196 7.06 -12.50 3.74
C ARG A 196 5.99 -11.85 4.59
N VAL A 197 5.23 -12.64 5.33
CA VAL A 197 4.19 -12.14 6.22
C VAL A 197 4.46 -12.59 7.64
N TYR A 198 4.35 -11.66 8.57
CA TYR A 198 4.46 -11.93 9.99
C TYR A 198 3.22 -11.45 10.73
N GLU A 199 2.69 -12.28 11.60
CA GLU A 199 1.65 -11.89 12.55
C GLU A 199 2.26 -11.41 13.86
N ILE A 200 1.79 -10.25 14.34
CA ILE A 200 2.04 -9.81 15.71
C ILE A 200 0.85 -10.18 16.57
N SER A 201 1.04 -11.17 17.43
CA SER A 201 0.02 -11.68 18.34
C SER A 201 0.59 -11.81 19.75
N SER A 202 -0.11 -11.26 20.75
CA SER A 202 0.33 -11.27 22.15
C SER A 202 1.77 -10.74 22.36
N GLY A 203 2.16 -9.77 21.55
CA GLY A 203 3.48 -9.15 21.58
C GLY A 203 4.61 -9.97 20.93
N ARG A 204 4.33 -11.12 20.39
CA ARG A 204 5.29 -11.99 19.68
C ARG A 204 5.12 -11.88 18.17
N LEU A 205 6.19 -12.15 17.44
CA LEU A 205 6.23 -12.19 15.99
C LEU A 205 6.26 -13.64 15.52
N CYS A 206 5.30 -14.04 14.68
CA CYS A 206 5.23 -15.37 14.09
C CYS A 206 5.20 -15.23 12.57
N GLN A 207 6.08 -15.91 11.85
CA GLN A 207 6.02 -15.95 10.39
C GLN A 207 4.83 -16.82 9.97
N ILE A 208 4.08 -16.33 8.99
CA ILE A 208 2.98 -17.06 8.35
C ILE A 208 3.44 -17.53 6.98
N GLU A 209 3.28 -18.82 6.71
CA GLU A 209 3.48 -19.32 5.35
C GLU A 209 2.36 -18.78 4.45
N GLN A 210 2.73 -18.04 3.42
CA GLN A 210 1.79 -17.68 2.37
C GLN A 210 1.53 -18.93 1.53
N THR A 211 0.35 -19.49 1.66
CA THR A 211 -0.15 -20.46 0.69
C THR A 211 -0.49 -19.69 -0.59
N GLU A 212 0.32 -19.95 -1.62
CA GLU A 212 0.27 -19.42 -2.98
C GLU A 212 0.85 -17.99 -3.17
N ASN A 213 1.93 -17.95 -3.97
CA ASN A 213 2.43 -16.75 -4.58
C ASN A 213 1.36 -16.19 -5.52
N PHE A 214 0.71 -15.10 -5.10
CA PHE A 214 0.22 -14.16 -6.08
C PHE A 214 1.48 -13.52 -6.69
N GLU A 215 1.98 -14.09 -7.79
CA GLU A 215 2.69 -13.25 -8.73
C GLU A 215 1.78 -12.05 -8.96
N ALA A 216 2.33 -10.85 -8.94
CA ALA A 216 1.61 -9.64 -9.30
C ALA A 216 1.24 -9.76 -10.79
N ASP A 217 0.32 -10.65 -11.08
CA ASP A 217 -0.37 -10.74 -12.34
C ASP A 217 -1.04 -9.38 -12.53
N ASN A 218 -0.74 -8.75 -13.64
CA ASN A 218 -1.34 -7.49 -14.04
C ASN A 218 -2.83 -7.56 -13.71
N LEU A 219 -3.29 -6.69 -12.79
CA LEU A 219 -4.70 -6.60 -12.47
C LEU A 219 -5.41 -6.04 -13.71
N HIS A 220 -6.32 -6.81 -14.27
CA HIS A 220 -7.16 -6.39 -15.36
C HIS A 220 -8.41 -5.72 -14.81
N LYS A 221 -8.69 -4.50 -15.26
CA LYS A 221 -9.98 -3.85 -15.09
C LYS A 221 -10.85 -4.21 -16.29
N LEU A 222 -11.86 -5.01 -16.03
CA LEU A 222 -12.85 -5.43 -17.03
C LEU A 222 -14.10 -4.57 -16.86
N LEU A 223 -14.49 -3.84 -17.91
CA LEU A 223 -15.72 -3.06 -17.94
C LEU A 223 -16.81 -3.83 -18.66
N PHE A 224 -17.91 -4.07 -17.98
CA PHE A 224 -19.07 -4.77 -18.51
C PHE A 224 -20.31 -3.88 -18.52
N VAL A 225 -21.19 -4.14 -19.48
CA VAL A 225 -22.52 -3.54 -19.59
C VAL A 225 -23.56 -4.64 -19.68
N LYS A 226 -24.67 -4.52 -18.98
CA LYS A 226 -25.80 -5.44 -19.07
C LYS A 226 -26.57 -5.21 -20.38
N LYS A 227 -26.71 -6.25 -21.22
CA LYS A 227 -27.25 -6.14 -22.59
C LYS A 227 -28.74 -5.78 -22.64
N LEU A 228 -29.56 -6.33 -21.75
CA LEU A 228 -31.01 -6.16 -21.71
C LEU A 228 -31.51 -6.07 -20.27
N GLY A 229 -32.44 -5.16 -19.99
CA GLY A 229 -33.12 -5.05 -18.71
C GLY A 229 -32.95 -3.71 -18.01
N SER A 230 -33.35 -3.67 -16.74
CA SER A 230 -33.18 -2.55 -15.81
C SER A 230 -31.69 -2.32 -15.47
N GLU A 231 -31.42 -1.19 -14.86
CA GLU A 231 -30.13 -0.88 -14.22
C GLU A 231 -29.71 -2.01 -13.29
N ILE A 232 -28.38 -2.12 -13.06
CA ILE A 232 -27.85 -3.04 -12.04
C ILE A 232 -28.09 -2.38 -10.69
N ASN A 233 -28.91 -2.97 -9.84
CA ASN A 233 -29.28 -2.36 -8.55
C ASN A 233 -28.33 -2.76 -7.44
N ASP A 234 -27.78 -3.97 -7.49
CA ASP A 234 -26.79 -4.44 -6.53
C ASP A 234 -25.87 -5.52 -7.13
N THR A 235 -24.83 -5.88 -6.39
CA THR A 235 -23.83 -6.86 -6.83
C THR A 235 -24.35 -8.29 -6.91
N SER A 236 -25.51 -8.60 -6.33
CA SER A 236 -26.12 -9.96 -6.40
C SER A 236 -26.53 -10.37 -7.81
N GLU A 237 -26.67 -9.40 -8.72
CA GLU A 237 -26.94 -9.64 -10.13
C GLU A 237 -25.70 -10.13 -10.92
N ILE A 238 -24.52 -10.10 -10.31
CA ILE A 238 -23.26 -10.58 -10.87
C ILE A 238 -23.04 -12.03 -10.44
N PRO A 239 -22.62 -12.92 -11.35
CA PRO A 239 -22.45 -14.34 -11.02
C PRO A 239 -21.50 -14.59 -9.85
N GLN A 240 -21.84 -15.52 -8.97
CA GLN A 240 -21.02 -15.89 -7.82
C GLN A 240 -19.56 -16.24 -8.19
N PRO A 241 -19.28 -17.00 -9.27
CA PRO A 241 -17.90 -17.28 -9.68
C PRO A 241 -17.09 -16.03 -10.02
N VAL A 242 -17.76 -14.92 -10.40
CA VAL A 242 -17.11 -13.61 -10.64
C VAL A 242 -16.76 -12.95 -9.32
N HIS A 243 -17.64 -13.03 -8.31
CA HIS A 243 -17.34 -12.56 -6.95
C HIS A 243 -16.14 -13.30 -6.37
N ASP A 244 -16.09 -14.63 -6.53
CA ASP A 244 -15.02 -15.47 -5.99
C ASP A 244 -13.66 -15.20 -6.66
N ALA A 245 -13.66 -14.85 -7.94
CA ALA A 245 -12.46 -14.56 -8.73
C ALA A 245 -12.04 -13.08 -8.68
N SER A 246 -12.96 -12.17 -8.33
CA SER A 246 -12.69 -10.74 -8.36
C SER A 246 -11.94 -10.27 -7.11
N VAL A 247 -10.91 -9.47 -7.34
CA VAL A 247 -10.26 -8.70 -6.28
C VAL A 247 -11.20 -7.59 -5.81
N LYS A 248 -11.97 -7.00 -6.74
CA LYS A 248 -13.02 -6.02 -6.47
C LYS A 248 -14.07 -5.99 -7.56
N LEU A 249 -15.27 -5.56 -7.16
CA LEU A 249 -16.43 -5.36 -7.97
C LEU A 249 -17.03 -3.98 -7.69
N GLU A 250 -17.20 -3.16 -8.72
CA GLU A 250 -17.81 -1.84 -8.63
C GLU A 250 -19.01 -1.76 -9.56
N LEU A 251 -20.16 -1.36 -9.03
CA LEU A 251 -21.27 -0.92 -9.86
C LEU A 251 -21.04 0.55 -10.23
N LEU A 252 -21.08 0.80 -11.53
CA LEU A 252 -21.01 2.14 -12.09
C LEU A 252 -22.43 2.65 -12.37
N GLU A 253 -22.57 3.88 -12.84
CA GLU A 253 -23.88 4.44 -13.14
C GLU A 253 -24.63 3.64 -14.23
N GLY A 254 -25.90 3.37 -13.99
CA GLY A 254 -26.80 2.72 -14.96
C GLY A 254 -26.63 1.19 -15.00
N ARG A 255 -26.10 0.67 -16.11
CA ARG A 255 -25.98 -0.78 -16.37
C ARG A 255 -24.53 -1.26 -16.43
N GLU A 256 -23.62 -0.48 -15.90
CA GLU A 256 -22.20 -0.77 -16.02
C GLU A 256 -21.62 -1.34 -14.72
N ALA A 257 -20.71 -2.30 -14.84
CA ALA A 257 -19.95 -2.87 -13.75
C ALA A 257 -18.46 -2.93 -14.11
N ALA A 258 -17.60 -2.57 -13.17
CA ALA A 258 -16.16 -2.78 -13.28
C ALA A 258 -15.75 -3.95 -12.38
N VAL A 259 -15.07 -4.93 -12.97
CA VAL A 259 -14.55 -6.12 -12.30
C VAL A 259 -13.03 -6.08 -12.35
N TYR A 260 -12.39 -6.09 -11.20
CA TYR A 260 -10.93 -6.10 -11.08
C TYR A 260 -10.48 -7.52 -10.73
N VAL A 261 -9.69 -8.13 -11.60
CA VAL A 261 -9.26 -9.53 -11.47
C VAL A 261 -7.78 -9.68 -11.78
N ALA A 262 -7.16 -10.72 -11.25
CA ALA A 262 -5.84 -11.13 -11.72
C ALA A 262 -5.89 -11.48 -13.22
N SER A 263 -4.82 -11.20 -13.95
CA SER A 263 -4.70 -11.48 -15.38
C SER A 263 -5.04 -12.94 -15.71
N SER A 264 -4.58 -13.86 -14.86
CA SER A 264 -4.83 -15.31 -14.96
C SER A 264 -6.31 -15.69 -14.87
N GLU A 265 -7.15 -14.91 -14.16
CA GLU A 265 -8.58 -15.17 -13.98
C GLU A 265 -9.47 -14.40 -14.99
N SER A 266 -8.90 -13.48 -15.76
CA SER A 266 -9.66 -12.61 -16.66
C SER A 266 -10.52 -13.36 -17.67
N ASP A 267 -9.98 -14.39 -18.33
CA ASP A 267 -10.71 -15.18 -19.31
C ASP A 267 -11.91 -15.95 -18.71
N LYS A 268 -11.77 -16.39 -17.46
CA LYS A 268 -12.83 -17.05 -16.72
C LYS A 268 -13.94 -16.06 -16.38
N VAL A 269 -13.58 -14.90 -15.83
CA VAL A 269 -14.53 -13.84 -15.47
C VAL A 269 -15.25 -13.31 -16.71
N ILE A 270 -14.55 -13.10 -17.82
CA ILE A 270 -15.17 -12.68 -19.09
C ILE A 270 -16.22 -13.70 -19.51
N ARG A 271 -15.91 -15.00 -19.51
CA ARG A 271 -16.86 -16.05 -19.91
C ARG A 271 -18.10 -16.08 -19.01
N GLU A 272 -17.94 -16.00 -17.71
CA GLU A 272 -19.05 -15.99 -16.74
C GLU A 272 -19.96 -14.77 -16.94
N MET A 273 -19.39 -13.58 -17.10
CA MET A 273 -20.14 -12.34 -17.35
C MET A 273 -20.88 -12.37 -18.69
N LEU A 274 -20.24 -12.85 -19.77
CA LEU A 274 -20.89 -12.99 -21.08
C LEU A 274 -22.06 -13.98 -20.99
N SER A 275 -21.92 -15.08 -20.23
CA SER A 275 -22.98 -16.07 -20.02
C SER A 275 -24.14 -15.50 -19.19
N ALA A 276 -23.89 -14.55 -18.33
CA ALA A 276 -24.88 -13.84 -17.51
C ALA A 276 -25.50 -12.61 -18.21
N ASN A 277 -25.40 -12.55 -19.55
CA ASN A 277 -26.01 -11.50 -20.39
C ASN A 277 -25.35 -10.11 -20.24
N PHE A 278 -24.07 -10.07 -19.89
CA PHE A 278 -23.26 -8.87 -19.95
C PHE A 278 -22.47 -8.80 -21.26
N GLU A 279 -22.04 -7.62 -21.64
CA GLU A 279 -21.13 -7.36 -22.77
C GLU A 279 -19.86 -6.71 -22.24
N LEU A 280 -18.70 -7.19 -22.68
CA LEU A 280 -17.42 -6.58 -22.35
C LEU A 280 -17.25 -5.29 -23.17
N LYS A 281 -17.18 -4.13 -22.49
CA LYS A 281 -16.94 -2.82 -23.11
C LYS A 281 -15.47 -2.49 -23.28
N GLY A 282 -14.65 -2.98 -22.38
CA GLY A 282 -13.22 -2.70 -22.40
C GLY A 282 -12.46 -3.65 -21.48
N LEU A 283 -11.26 -3.97 -21.91
CA LEU A 283 -10.22 -4.62 -21.13
C LEU A 283 -9.06 -3.63 -21.13
N ASN A 284 -8.87 -2.95 -20.01
CA ASN A 284 -7.69 -2.15 -19.82
C ASN A 284 -6.66 -3.03 -19.13
N ASN A 285 -5.64 -3.44 -19.87
CA ASN A 285 -4.35 -3.72 -19.29
C ASN A 285 -3.86 -2.37 -18.77
N GLU A 286 -4.32 -1.97 -17.62
CA GLU A 286 -3.68 -0.90 -16.88
C GLU A 286 -2.35 -1.49 -16.40
N ARG A 287 -1.36 -1.46 -17.28
CA ARG A 287 0.00 -1.22 -16.82
C ARG A 287 -0.09 0.15 -16.17
N LEU A 288 -0.36 0.12 -14.88
CA LEU A 288 -0.28 1.31 -14.04
C LEU A 288 1.17 1.78 -14.16
N ILE A 289 1.34 2.89 -14.89
CA ILE A 289 2.62 3.55 -15.21
C ILE A 289 3.30 3.99 -13.92
#